data_604a648ae3d9a5b8b312dd040ac6f270
#
_entry.id   604a648ae3d9a5b8b312dd040ac6f270
#
_cell.length_a   1.000
_cell.length_b   1.000
_cell.length_c   1.000
_cell.angle_alpha   90.00
_cell.angle_beta   90.00
_cell.angle_gamma   90.00
#
_symmetry.space_group_name_H-M   'P 1'
#
loop_
_entity.id
_entity.type
_entity.pdbx_description
1 polymer ?
#
loop_
_entity_poly.entity_id
_entity_poly.type
_entity_poly.pdbx_seq_one_letter_code
_entity_poly.pdbx_strand_id
1 'polypeptide(L)'
;DGIDWDAVERESFRLTGNEELLAPVTKAGATKPAGRITIVDDDANGGQPFGVSEVKVVCNVFVKFSTTYTDRDGYYSIPKKYSSRPRYRLRFKNRKGFAIGLNKVLVTASSSALGKGDPAGMDVTITKKSDRKLWCRSVVNNAAYDYICRCDADDMNVARPAKNLRIWLFQKMKSSSAVMMRQGAFIDNALIRGFLGEYASLIKIFLPDITLGLSGTTEYASIYSVTCHELAHASHFAQVGKSYWDKYIEFIMKSYVATGGKTYGDGTEPLAGYCEV
;
A
#
# COMPACT_ATOMS: atom_id res chain seq x y z
N ASP A 1 -19.41 -26.22 -1.96
CA ASP A 1 -18.78 -26.40 -0.63
C ASP A 1 -19.88 -26.67 0.37
N GLY A 2 -20.08 -27.97 0.77
CA GLY A 2 -21.17 -28.42 1.66
C GLY A 2 -20.93 -28.17 3.16
N ILE A 3 -20.05 -27.22 3.53
CA ILE A 3 -19.77 -26.90 4.94
C ILE A 3 -20.78 -25.84 5.41
N ASP A 4 -21.56 -26.18 6.42
CA ASP A 4 -22.39 -25.22 7.17
C ASP A 4 -21.51 -24.36 8.08
N TRP A 5 -21.05 -23.25 7.55
CA TRP A 5 -20.19 -22.31 8.26
C TRP A 5 -20.86 -21.67 9.48
N ASP A 6 -22.18 -21.55 9.48
CA ASP A 6 -22.92 -21.00 10.62
C ASP A 6 -22.99 -22.01 11.78
N ALA A 7 -23.05 -23.31 11.47
CA ALA A 7 -22.91 -24.36 12.48
C ALA A 7 -21.50 -24.43 13.05
N VAL A 8 -20.47 -24.33 12.20
CA VAL A 8 -19.05 -24.29 12.64
C VAL A 8 -18.80 -23.08 13.54
N GLU A 9 -19.35 -21.92 13.18
CA GLU A 9 -19.23 -20.71 13.99
C GLU A 9 -19.86 -20.88 15.36
N ARG A 10 -21.11 -21.36 15.45
CA ARG A 10 -21.80 -21.60 16.72
C ARG A 10 -21.03 -22.56 17.62
N GLU A 11 -20.57 -23.68 17.07
CA GLU A 11 -19.82 -24.66 17.84
C GLU A 11 -18.45 -24.11 18.31
N SER A 12 -17.80 -23.32 17.51
CA SER A 12 -16.55 -22.67 17.88
C SER A 12 -16.71 -21.71 19.06
N PHE A 13 -17.80 -20.92 19.09
CA PHE A 13 -18.09 -20.06 20.24
C PHE A 13 -18.42 -20.86 21.50
N ARG A 14 -19.18 -21.94 21.33
CA ARG A 14 -19.49 -22.86 22.45
C ARG A 14 -18.21 -23.48 23.05
N LEU A 15 -17.31 -23.99 22.23
CA LEU A 15 -16.07 -24.63 22.67
C LEU A 15 -15.08 -23.64 23.31
N THR A 16 -15.13 -22.38 22.98
CA THR A 16 -14.24 -21.34 23.51
C THR A 16 -14.84 -20.57 24.68
N GLY A 17 -16.05 -20.88 25.12
CA GLY A 17 -16.75 -20.19 26.19
C GLY A 17 -17.11 -18.75 25.89
N ASN A 18 -17.26 -18.42 24.61
CA ASN A 18 -17.58 -17.06 24.13
C ASN A 18 -19.01 -16.98 23.55
N GLU A 19 -19.94 -17.77 24.10
CA GLU A 19 -21.32 -17.84 23.62
C GLU A 19 -22.07 -16.51 23.71
N GLU A 20 -21.65 -15.61 24.60
CA GLU A 20 -22.18 -14.23 24.65
C GLU A 20 -21.95 -13.44 23.36
N LEU A 21 -20.96 -13.82 22.56
CA LEU A 21 -20.72 -13.22 21.24
C LEU A 21 -21.69 -13.71 20.16
N LEU A 22 -22.43 -14.79 20.46
CA LEU A 22 -23.56 -15.28 19.69
C LEU A 22 -24.89 -14.62 20.10
N ALA A 23 -24.90 -13.87 21.21
CA ALA A 23 -26.11 -13.21 21.72
C ALA A 23 -26.79 -12.42 20.58
N PRO A 24 -28.10 -12.56 20.42
CA PRO A 24 -28.79 -12.16 19.20
C PRO A 24 -28.64 -10.67 18.96
N VAL A 25 -27.88 -10.30 17.95
CA VAL A 25 -28.31 -9.19 17.12
C VAL A 25 -29.70 -9.60 16.67
N THR A 26 -30.74 -8.95 17.20
CA THR A 26 -32.16 -9.20 16.92
C THR A 26 -32.36 -9.93 15.60
N LYS A 27 -33.01 -11.07 15.61
CA LYS A 27 -33.32 -12.03 14.51
C LYS A 27 -33.32 -11.51 13.05
N ALA A 28 -32.41 -10.67 12.67
CA ALA A 28 -32.12 -10.34 11.30
C ALA A 28 -31.31 -11.50 10.72
N GLY A 29 -31.80 -12.15 9.69
CA GLY A 29 -31.12 -13.24 9.02
C GLY A 29 -29.69 -12.83 8.62
N ALA A 30 -28.81 -13.81 8.46
CA ALA A 30 -27.41 -13.56 8.07
C ALA A 30 -27.33 -12.62 6.85
N THR A 31 -26.58 -11.52 6.98
CA THR A 31 -26.48 -10.46 5.99
C THR A 31 -25.11 -10.49 5.30
N LYS A 32 -25.04 -10.01 4.07
CA LYS A 32 -23.78 -9.74 3.37
C LYS A 32 -23.30 -8.36 3.78
N PRO A 33 -22.14 -8.25 4.45
CA PRO A 33 -21.62 -6.95 4.85
C PRO A 33 -21.31 -6.07 3.64
N ALA A 34 -21.82 -4.85 3.67
CA ALA A 34 -21.51 -3.82 2.69
C ALA A 34 -21.26 -2.49 3.40
N GLY A 35 -20.56 -1.57 2.75
CA GLY A 35 -20.31 -0.26 3.32
C GLY A 35 -19.32 0.53 2.49
N ARG A 36 -18.84 1.64 3.06
CA ARG A 36 -17.95 2.57 2.38
C ARG A 36 -16.74 2.90 3.24
N ILE A 37 -15.56 2.85 2.64
CA ILE A 37 -14.29 3.26 3.25
C ILE A 37 -13.86 4.58 2.62
N THR A 38 -13.80 5.63 3.43
CA THR A 38 -13.46 6.97 2.97
C THR A 38 -12.28 7.55 3.74
N ILE A 39 -11.65 8.54 3.13
CA ILE A 39 -10.59 9.36 3.71
C ILE A 39 -10.98 10.83 3.60
N VAL A 40 -10.51 11.65 4.52
CA VAL A 40 -10.70 13.11 4.52
C VAL A 40 -9.37 13.80 4.25
N ASP A 41 -9.42 14.79 3.38
CA ASP A 41 -8.39 15.81 3.22
C ASP A 41 -9.04 17.17 3.48
N ASP A 42 -8.71 17.76 4.62
CA ASP A 42 -9.31 19.02 5.06
C ASP A 42 -8.95 20.19 4.12
N ASP A 43 -7.78 20.12 3.45
CA ASP A 43 -7.27 21.22 2.64
C ASP A 43 -7.76 21.14 1.18
N ALA A 44 -7.66 19.96 0.54
CA ALA A 44 -7.91 19.83 -0.90
C ALA A 44 -9.38 19.54 -1.26
N ASN A 45 -10.16 18.94 -0.37
CA ASN A 45 -11.53 18.52 -0.62
C ASN A 45 -12.54 19.15 0.36
N GLY A 46 -12.19 20.28 0.96
CA GLY A 46 -13.05 21.00 1.89
C GLY A 46 -13.54 20.13 3.06
N GLY A 47 -12.75 19.16 3.49
CA GLY A 47 -13.11 18.21 4.55
C GLY A 47 -14.16 17.16 4.14
N GLN A 48 -14.61 17.12 2.89
CA GLN A 48 -15.57 16.14 2.43
C GLN A 48 -14.92 14.76 2.24
N PRO A 49 -15.52 13.68 2.77
CA PRO A 49 -14.98 12.33 2.60
C PRO A 49 -15.05 11.86 1.14
N PHE A 50 -13.98 11.23 0.68
CA PHE A 50 -13.91 10.57 -0.63
C PHE A 50 -13.33 9.14 -0.51
N GLY A 51 -13.51 8.30 -1.53
CA GLY A 51 -13.22 6.87 -1.44
C GLY A 51 -11.74 6.53 -1.23
N VAL A 52 -11.47 5.44 -0.51
CA VAL A 52 -10.18 4.73 -0.57
C VAL A 52 -10.29 3.66 -1.64
N SER A 53 -9.61 3.89 -2.77
CA SER A 53 -9.84 3.17 -4.02
C SER A 53 -9.16 1.80 -4.06
N GLU A 54 -9.90 0.77 -4.48
CA GLU A 54 -9.41 -0.58 -4.80
C GLU A 54 -8.57 -1.24 -3.69
N VAL A 55 -8.80 -0.86 -2.42
CA VAL A 55 -8.14 -1.44 -1.25
C VAL A 55 -8.85 -2.72 -0.82
N LYS A 56 -8.10 -3.70 -0.35
CA LYS A 56 -8.66 -4.98 0.08
C LYS A 56 -9.32 -4.87 1.45
N VAL A 57 -10.61 -5.17 1.52
CA VAL A 57 -11.39 -5.31 2.76
C VAL A 57 -11.41 -6.77 3.16
N VAL A 58 -11.05 -7.05 4.40
CA VAL A 58 -11.10 -8.38 5.02
C VAL A 58 -12.13 -8.36 6.11
N CYS A 59 -13.02 -9.32 6.08
CA CYS A 59 -14.06 -9.53 7.07
C CYS A 59 -13.92 -10.94 7.64
N ASN A 60 -13.91 -11.09 8.95
CA ASN A 60 -13.84 -12.40 9.57
C ASN A 60 -14.58 -12.51 10.91
N VAL A 61 -15.16 -13.67 11.13
CA VAL A 61 -15.61 -14.15 12.44
C VAL A 61 -14.93 -15.49 12.65
N PHE A 62 -14.16 -15.60 13.72
CA PHE A 62 -13.41 -16.80 14.06
C PHE A 62 -12.67 -17.42 12.84
N VAL A 63 -13.14 -18.58 12.34
CA VAL A 63 -12.56 -19.29 11.17
C VAL A 63 -13.17 -18.90 9.83
N LYS A 64 -14.29 -18.17 9.84
CA LYS A 64 -14.99 -17.75 8.64
C LYS A 64 -14.40 -16.46 8.10
N PHE A 65 -13.67 -16.54 7.00
CA PHE A 65 -13.03 -15.40 6.33
C PHE A 65 -13.69 -15.10 5.00
N SER A 66 -13.79 -13.82 4.68
CA SER A 66 -14.16 -13.35 3.36
C SER A 66 -13.44 -12.05 3.03
N THR A 67 -13.19 -11.82 1.76
CA THR A 67 -12.50 -10.62 1.30
C THR A 67 -13.14 -10.08 0.05
N THR A 68 -13.06 -8.77 -0.10
CA THR A 68 -13.42 -8.04 -1.31
C THR A 68 -12.44 -6.87 -1.51
N TYR A 69 -12.68 -6.07 -2.53
CA TYR A 69 -12.00 -4.79 -2.70
C TYR A 69 -13.04 -3.67 -2.69
N THR A 70 -12.65 -2.50 -2.23
CA THR A 70 -13.45 -1.31 -2.50
C THR A 70 -13.46 -1.03 -4.00
N ASP A 71 -14.46 -0.31 -4.48
CA ASP A 71 -14.40 0.35 -5.79
C ASP A 71 -13.63 1.68 -5.70
N ARG A 72 -13.64 2.47 -6.78
CA ARG A 72 -12.98 3.77 -6.83
C ARG A 72 -13.52 4.72 -5.75
N ASP A 73 -14.81 4.67 -5.47
CA ASP A 73 -15.50 5.55 -4.54
C ASP A 73 -15.52 5.03 -3.09
N GLY A 74 -14.82 3.90 -2.85
CA GLY A 74 -14.65 3.31 -1.54
C GLY A 74 -15.76 2.34 -1.13
N TYR A 75 -16.76 2.06 -1.96
CA TYR A 75 -17.81 1.09 -1.65
C TYR A 75 -17.30 -0.34 -1.73
N TYR A 76 -17.77 -1.19 -0.81
CA TYR A 76 -17.45 -2.62 -0.81
C TYR A 76 -18.69 -3.46 -0.49
N SER A 77 -18.69 -4.71 -0.95
CA SER A 77 -19.66 -5.74 -0.58
C SER A 77 -18.96 -7.07 -0.39
N ILE A 78 -19.11 -7.65 0.80
CA ILE A 78 -18.52 -8.95 1.15
C ILE A 78 -19.43 -10.08 0.62
N PRO A 79 -18.89 -11.07 -0.12
CA PRO A 79 -19.72 -12.11 -0.74
C PRO A 79 -20.35 -13.10 0.25
N LYS A 80 -19.73 -13.34 1.41
CA LYS A 80 -20.26 -14.24 2.43
C LYS A 80 -21.18 -13.52 3.41
N LYS A 81 -22.25 -14.24 3.86
CA LYS A 81 -23.17 -13.76 4.88
C LYS A 81 -22.62 -13.99 6.28
N TYR A 82 -22.93 -13.09 7.21
CA TYR A 82 -22.58 -13.17 8.62
C TYR A 82 -23.83 -12.93 9.47
N SER A 83 -23.94 -13.69 10.57
CA SER A 83 -25.00 -13.57 11.57
C SER A 83 -24.52 -12.91 12.86
N SER A 84 -23.21 -12.89 13.10
CA SER A 84 -22.56 -12.28 14.25
C SER A 84 -21.66 -11.13 13.84
N ARG A 85 -21.22 -10.30 14.81
CA ARG A 85 -20.42 -9.10 14.58
C ARG A 85 -19.00 -9.45 14.07
N PRO A 86 -18.69 -9.26 12.77
CA PRO A 86 -17.39 -9.60 12.23
C PRO A 86 -16.33 -8.55 12.57
N ARG A 87 -15.08 -8.95 12.50
CA ARG A 87 -13.94 -8.05 12.52
C ARG A 87 -13.63 -7.59 11.11
N TYR A 88 -13.49 -6.29 10.93
CA TYR A 88 -13.11 -5.67 9.66
C TYR A 88 -11.66 -5.21 9.70
N ARG A 89 -10.98 -5.36 8.58
CA ARG A 89 -9.60 -4.91 8.38
C ARG A 89 -9.43 -4.39 6.96
N LEU A 90 -8.61 -3.36 6.81
CA LEU A 90 -8.04 -2.98 5.51
C LEU A 90 -6.68 -3.65 5.33
N ARG A 91 -6.50 -4.29 4.21
CA ARG A 91 -5.21 -4.81 3.77
C ARG A 91 -4.76 -4.03 2.55
N PHE A 92 -3.64 -3.34 2.67
CA PHE A 92 -3.10 -2.46 1.64
C PHE A 92 -2.41 -3.24 0.52
N LYS A 93 -3.18 -4.13 -0.11
CA LYS A 93 -2.87 -4.79 -1.37
C LYS A 93 -3.91 -4.32 -2.38
N ASN A 94 -3.47 -3.52 -3.36
CA ASN A 94 -4.36 -2.94 -4.36
C ASN A 94 -4.53 -3.86 -5.56
N ARG A 95 -5.72 -3.81 -6.20
CA ARG A 95 -6.02 -4.60 -7.39
C ARG A 95 -5.18 -4.16 -8.60
N LYS A 96 -4.72 -2.91 -8.63
CA LYS A 96 -3.81 -2.38 -9.66
C LYS A 96 -2.38 -2.94 -9.60
N GLY A 97 -2.07 -3.80 -8.64
CA GLY A 97 -0.81 -4.55 -8.61
C GLY A 97 0.29 -3.92 -7.76
N PHE A 98 -0.06 -3.20 -6.70
CA PHE A 98 0.90 -2.74 -5.71
C PHE A 98 0.47 -3.11 -4.28
N ALA A 99 1.41 -3.06 -3.35
CA ALA A 99 1.16 -3.28 -1.93
C ALA A 99 1.93 -2.27 -1.08
N ILE A 100 1.31 -1.81 0.02
CA ILE A 100 1.88 -0.82 0.92
C ILE A 100 2.18 -1.46 2.28
N GLY A 101 3.39 -1.24 2.77
CA GLY A 101 3.85 -1.71 4.09
C GLY A 101 5.02 -2.67 4.01
N LEU A 102 5.41 -3.19 5.18
CA LEU A 102 6.51 -4.15 5.29
C LEU A 102 6.14 -5.47 4.63
N ASN A 103 6.88 -5.84 3.60
CA ASN A 103 6.74 -7.14 2.95
C ASN A 103 7.54 -8.19 3.72
N LYS A 104 6.98 -8.72 4.80
CA LYS A 104 7.54 -9.90 5.47
C LYS A 104 7.24 -11.14 4.63
N VAL A 105 8.05 -12.20 4.76
CA VAL A 105 7.96 -13.46 3.99
C VAL A 105 6.52 -14.01 3.91
N LEU A 106 5.72 -13.80 4.94
CA LEU A 106 4.34 -14.30 5.04
C LEU A 106 3.27 -13.19 4.91
N VAL A 107 3.66 -11.91 4.81
CA VAL A 107 2.73 -10.77 4.78
C VAL A 107 3.07 -9.82 3.64
N THR A 108 2.29 -9.90 2.57
CA THR A 108 2.52 -9.11 1.35
C THR A 108 2.06 -7.64 1.44
N ALA A 109 1.32 -7.28 2.48
CA ALA A 109 0.80 -5.92 2.65
C ALA A 109 0.48 -5.63 4.11
N SER A 110 0.57 -4.37 4.53
CA SER A 110 0.12 -3.93 5.85
C SER A 110 -1.38 -4.16 6.02
N SER A 111 -1.76 -4.58 7.21
CA SER A 111 -3.15 -4.73 7.62
C SER A 111 -3.45 -3.77 8.78
N SER A 112 -4.54 -3.03 8.66
CA SER A 112 -5.05 -2.13 9.70
C SER A 112 -6.41 -2.62 10.18
N ALA A 113 -6.57 -2.80 11.50
CA ALA A 113 -7.85 -3.18 12.08
C ALA A 113 -8.80 -1.97 12.02
N LEU A 114 -10.03 -2.21 11.59
CA LEU A 114 -11.13 -1.24 11.67
C LEU A 114 -12.03 -1.50 12.89
N GLY A 115 -11.89 -2.67 13.53
CA GLY A 115 -12.70 -3.07 14.66
C GLY A 115 -13.75 -4.12 14.35
N LYS A 116 -14.62 -4.37 15.32
CA LYS A 116 -15.83 -5.19 15.16
C LYS A 116 -16.96 -4.28 14.69
N GLY A 117 -17.68 -4.71 13.66
CA GLY A 117 -18.81 -3.95 13.10
C GLY A 117 -20.09 -4.76 13.02
N ASP A 118 -21.12 -4.15 12.43
CA ASP A 118 -22.39 -4.80 12.17
C ASP A 118 -22.23 -5.93 11.13
N PRO A 119 -22.98 -7.05 11.23
CA PRO A 119 -23.04 -8.07 10.20
C PRO A 119 -23.53 -7.54 8.83
N ALA A 120 -24.32 -6.46 8.82
CA ALA A 120 -24.77 -5.81 7.59
C ALA A 120 -23.68 -4.96 6.91
N GLY A 121 -22.64 -4.56 7.65
CA GLY A 121 -21.54 -3.78 7.12
C GLY A 121 -21.02 -2.68 8.05
N MET A 122 -20.08 -1.90 7.54
CA MET A 122 -19.43 -0.85 8.31
C MET A 122 -18.96 0.26 7.39
N ASP A 123 -19.41 1.48 7.65
CA ASP A 123 -18.86 2.69 7.04
C ASP A 123 -17.70 3.22 7.90
N VAL A 124 -16.62 3.59 7.26
CA VAL A 124 -15.42 4.09 7.95
C VAL A 124 -14.91 5.34 7.26
N THR A 125 -14.79 6.42 8.01
CA THR A 125 -14.13 7.67 7.59
C THR A 125 -12.78 7.78 8.28
N ILE A 126 -11.71 7.70 7.49
CA ILE A 126 -10.33 7.76 7.97
C ILE A 126 -9.89 9.20 7.99
N THR A 127 -9.54 9.70 9.18
CA THR A 127 -8.99 11.04 9.35
C THR A 127 -7.55 10.96 9.84
N LYS A 128 -6.77 11.98 9.55
CA LYS A 128 -5.39 12.11 10.05
C LYS A 128 -5.33 12.08 11.58
N LYS A 129 -6.34 12.66 12.23
CA LYS A 129 -6.44 12.74 13.70
C LYS A 129 -6.80 11.39 14.32
N SER A 130 -7.65 10.59 13.68
CA SER A 130 -8.12 9.30 14.23
C SER A 130 -7.06 8.22 14.17
N ASP A 131 -6.38 8.07 13.02
CA ASP A 131 -5.27 7.13 12.81
C ASP A 131 -4.34 7.63 11.69
N ARG A 132 -3.27 8.33 12.08
CA ARG A 132 -2.31 8.88 11.12
C ARG A 132 -1.65 7.80 10.23
N LYS A 133 -1.38 6.61 10.77
CA LYS A 133 -0.76 5.53 9.99
C LYS A 133 -1.70 4.99 8.92
N LEU A 134 -2.94 4.76 9.30
CA LEU A 134 -3.98 4.32 8.39
C LEU A 134 -4.26 5.40 7.34
N TRP A 135 -4.35 6.65 7.77
CA TRP A 135 -4.54 7.80 6.89
C TRP A 135 -3.41 7.93 5.86
N CYS A 136 -2.12 7.91 6.28
CA CYS A 136 -1.00 7.96 5.34
C CYS A 136 -1.01 6.80 4.32
N ARG A 137 -1.33 5.58 4.77
CA ARG A 137 -1.46 4.44 3.86
C ARG A 137 -2.57 4.64 2.84
N SER A 138 -3.69 5.23 3.26
CA SER A 138 -4.82 5.52 2.38
C SER A 138 -4.50 6.62 1.37
N VAL A 139 -3.76 7.68 1.76
CA VAL A 139 -3.26 8.70 0.83
C VAL A 139 -2.37 8.07 -0.23
N VAL A 140 -1.36 7.30 0.19
CA VAL A 140 -0.43 6.63 -0.73
C VAL A 140 -1.17 5.63 -1.63
N ASN A 141 -2.18 4.92 -1.10
CA ASN A 141 -3.00 4.02 -1.90
C ASN A 141 -3.72 4.77 -3.02
N ASN A 142 -4.35 5.90 -2.70
CA ASN A 142 -5.09 6.68 -3.68
C ASN A 142 -4.14 7.32 -4.72
N ALA A 143 -3.02 7.90 -4.28
CA ALA A 143 -2.02 8.44 -5.20
C ALA A 143 -1.49 7.39 -6.17
N ALA A 144 -1.12 6.21 -5.66
CA ALA A 144 -0.62 5.12 -6.50
C ALA A 144 -1.71 4.54 -7.43
N TYR A 145 -2.94 4.46 -6.95
CA TYR A 145 -4.07 4.04 -7.77
C TYR A 145 -4.32 5.01 -8.92
N ASP A 146 -4.41 6.31 -8.64
CA ASP A 146 -4.67 7.34 -9.64
C ASP A 146 -3.53 7.42 -10.65
N TYR A 147 -2.27 7.38 -10.20
CA TYR A 147 -1.10 7.37 -11.06
C TYR A 147 -1.15 6.21 -12.06
N ILE A 148 -1.38 4.99 -11.56
CA ILE A 148 -1.43 3.79 -12.40
C ILE A 148 -2.65 3.82 -13.34
N CYS A 149 -3.80 4.35 -12.89
CA CYS A 149 -4.96 4.52 -13.76
C CYS A 149 -4.67 5.48 -14.92
N ARG A 150 -3.94 6.57 -14.69
CA ARG A 150 -3.53 7.51 -15.73
C ARG A 150 -2.53 6.89 -16.70
N CYS A 151 -1.58 6.06 -16.21
CA CYS A 151 -0.73 5.26 -17.11
C CYS A 151 -1.55 4.27 -17.95
N ASP A 152 -2.54 3.59 -17.34
CA ASP A 152 -3.40 2.61 -18.03
C ASP A 152 -4.28 3.28 -19.11
N ALA A 153 -4.67 4.54 -18.91
CA ALA A 153 -5.44 5.35 -19.85
C ALA A 153 -4.57 6.07 -20.91
N ASP A 154 -3.25 5.95 -20.79
CA ASP A 154 -2.25 6.63 -21.63
C ASP A 154 -2.32 8.18 -21.54
N ASP A 155 -2.91 8.70 -20.48
CA ASP A 155 -3.10 10.16 -20.30
C ASP A 155 -1.78 10.91 -20.14
N MET A 156 -0.71 10.22 -19.71
CA MET A 156 0.59 10.82 -19.42
C MET A 156 1.67 10.45 -20.43
N ASN A 157 1.37 9.57 -21.38
CA ASN A 157 2.34 9.02 -22.33
C ASN A 157 3.63 8.50 -21.65
N VAL A 158 3.47 7.80 -20.52
CA VAL A 158 4.57 7.20 -19.75
C VAL A 158 4.32 5.71 -19.54
N ALA A 159 5.40 4.94 -19.46
CA ALA A 159 5.30 3.51 -19.21
C ALA A 159 4.64 3.25 -17.85
N ARG A 160 3.75 2.28 -17.82
CA ARG A 160 3.13 1.83 -16.57
C ARG A 160 4.19 1.20 -15.66
N PRO A 161 4.26 1.55 -14.38
CA PRO A 161 5.11 0.87 -13.42
C PRO A 161 4.87 -0.65 -13.40
N ALA A 162 5.90 -1.43 -13.09
CA ALA A 162 5.79 -2.87 -13.02
C ALA A 162 4.72 -3.33 -12.02
N LYS A 163 4.05 -4.45 -12.31
CA LYS A 163 3.14 -5.10 -11.36
C LYS A 163 3.90 -5.60 -10.13
N ASN A 164 3.21 -5.71 -9.00
CA ASN A 164 3.72 -6.16 -7.70
C ASN A 164 4.73 -5.21 -7.04
N LEU A 165 4.59 -3.91 -7.29
CA LEU A 165 5.36 -2.90 -6.56
C LEU A 165 5.12 -2.99 -5.05
N ARG A 166 6.21 -2.84 -4.30
CA ARG A 166 6.22 -2.80 -2.83
C ARG A 166 6.61 -1.40 -2.39
N ILE A 167 5.67 -0.71 -1.75
CA ILE A 167 5.84 0.66 -1.25
C ILE A 167 5.91 0.62 0.27
N TRP A 168 7.02 1.03 0.87
CA TRP A 168 7.18 1.09 2.31
C TRP A 168 7.13 2.52 2.83
N LEU A 169 6.38 2.72 3.92
CA LEU A 169 6.20 4.01 4.57
C LEU A 169 6.98 4.07 5.87
N PHE A 170 7.83 5.10 6.01
CA PHE A 170 8.64 5.35 7.20
C PHE A 170 8.30 6.71 7.81
N GLN A 171 7.62 6.71 8.95
CA GLN A 171 7.15 7.93 9.63
C GLN A 171 8.29 8.82 10.14
N LYS A 172 9.47 8.25 10.39
CA LYS A 172 10.64 8.96 10.94
C LYS A 172 11.72 9.30 9.90
N MET A 173 11.57 8.81 8.69
CA MET A 173 12.50 9.08 7.58
C MET A 173 12.15 10.39 6.89
N LYS A 174 13.15 11.20 6.55
CA LYS A 174 12.97 12.50 5.88
C LYS A 174 12.97 12.36 4.35
N SER A 175 13.75 11.43 3.81
CA SER A 175 13.91 11.23 2.37
C SER A 175 13.06 10.07 1.86
N SER A 176 12.59 10.20 0.63
CA SER A 176 11.98 9.13 -0.14
C SER A 176 12.95 8.59 -1.18
N SER A 177 12.68 7.44 -1.75
CA SER A 177 13.53 6.86 -2.80
C SER A 177 12.84 5.74 -3.54
N ALA A 178 13.01 5.71 -4.84
CA ALA A 178 12.65 4.61 -5.74
C ALA A 178 13.88 3.80 -6.21
N VAL A 179 15.01 3.96 -5.56
CA VAL A 179 16.29 3.36 -5.97
C VAL A 179 16.25 1.82 -5.97
N MET A 180 15.42 1.21 -5.11
CA MET A 180 15.32 -0.24 -4.96
C MET A 180 14.34 -0.92 -5.94
N MET A 181 14.06 -0.29 -7.07
CA MET A 181 13.15 -0.80 -8.08
C MET A 181 13.37 -2.27 -8.41
N ARG A 182 12.26 -2.96 -8.68
CA ARG A 182 12.26 -4.38 -9.08
C ARG A 182 12.95 -5.27 -8.06
N GLN A 183 12.63 -5.04 -6.77
CA GLN A 183 13.15 -5.85 -5.67
C GLN A 183 14.67 -5.77 -5.53
N GLY A 184 15.19 -4.56 -5.68
CA GLY A 184 16.62 -4.32 -5.59
C GLY A 184 17.38 -4.78 -6.84
N ALA A 185 16.80 -4.57 -8.03
CA ALA A 185 17.46 -4.92 -9.30
C ALA A 185 18.87 -4.33 -9.44
N PHE A 186 19.10 -3.15 -8.88
CA PHE A 186 20.41 -2.50 -8.86
C PHE A 186 21.42 -3.15 -7.86
N ILE A 187 20.99 -4.00 -6.92
CA ILE A 187 21.90 -4.75 -6.03
C ILE A 187 22.79 -5.71 -6.83
N ASP A 188 22.40 -6.01 -8.05
CA ASP A 188 23.26 -6.76 -8.99
C ASP A 188 24.44 -5.91 -9.50
N ASN A 189 24.46 -4.59 -9.28
CA ASN A 189 25.58 -3.71 -9.59
C ASN A 189 26.78 -4.05 -8.70
N ALA A 190 27.97 -4.18 -9.31
CA ALA A 190 29.18 -4.62 -8.63
C ALA A 190 29.61 -3.73 -7.46
N LEU A 191 29.39 -2.40 -7.57
CA LEU A 191 29.71 -1.44 -6.50
C LEU A 191 28.82 -1.67 -5.27
N ILE A 192 27.54 -1.88 -5.49
CA ILE A 192 26.56 -2.09 -4.40
C ILE A 192 26.76 -3.46 -3.77
N ARG A 193 27.05 -4.49 -4.59
CA ARG A 193 27.43 -5.81 -4.08
C ARG A 193 28.68 -5.75 -3.20
N GLY A 194 29.71 -5.01 -3.60
CA GLY A 194 30.90 -4.81 -2.81
C GLY A 194 30.61 -4.16 -1.44
N PHE A 195 29.65 -3.22 -1.41
CA PHE A 195 29.25 -2.55 -0.17
C PHE A 195 28.38 -3.45 0.73
N LEU A 196 27.43 -4.21 0.15
CA LEU A 196 26.51 -5.05 0.90
C LEU A 196 27.07 -6.43 1.26
N GLY A 197 28.14 -6.87 0.61
CA GLY A 197 28.80 -8.16 0.84
C GLY A 197 27.85 -9.36 0.68
N GLU A 198 28.00 -10.34 1.59
CA GLU A 198 27.21 -11.58 1.57
C GLU A 198 25.71 -11.39 1.79
N TYR A 199 25.31 -10.25 2.36
CA TYR A 199 23.90 -9.95 2.66
C TYR A 199 23.11 -9.47 1.44
N ALA A 200 23.75 -9.18 0.29
CA ALA A 200 23.10 -8.62 -0.88
C ALA A 200 21.91 -9.46 -1.38
N SER A 201 22.06 -10.77 -1.42
CA SER A 201 21.01 -11.69 -1.89
C SER A 201 19.82 -11.79 -0.94
N LEU A 202 20.06 -11.79 0.37
CA LEU A 202 19.00 -11.79 1.39
C LEU A 202 18.25 -10.45 1.39
N ILE A 203 18.97 -9.35 1.33
CA ILE A 203 18.42 -8.01 1.29
C ILE A 203 17.51 -7.84 0.08
N LYS A 204 17.90 -8.33 -1.09
CA LYS A 204 17.13 -8.27 -2.34
C LYS A 204 15.71 -8.85 -2.22
N ILE A 205 15.54 -9.93 -1.46
CA ILE A 205 14.24 -10.60 -1.29
C ILE A 205 13.28 -9.76 -0.42
N PHE A 206 13.83 -8.98 0.51
CA PHE A 206 13.05 -8.30 1.56
C PHE A 206 12.85 -6.80 1.31
N LEU A 207 13.58 -6.19 0.37
CA LEU A 207 13.52 -4.76 0.16
C LEU A 207 12.28 -4.31 -0.62
N PRO A 208 11.79 -3.10 -0.34
CA PRO A 208 10.75 -2.45 -1.14
C PRO A 208 11.30 -1.98 -2.49
N ASP A 209 10.40 -1.75 -3.44
CA ASP A 209 10.73 -1.06 -4.69
C ASP A 209 10.79 0.46 -4.45
N ILE A 210 9.90 0.96 -3.60
CA ILE A 210 9.78 2.38 -3.25
C ILE A 210 9.76 2.51 -1.72
N THR A 211 10.51 3.48 -1.20
CA THR A 211 10.42 3.93 0.19
C THR A 211 9.93 5.36 0.25
N LEU A 212 8.96 5.63 1.12
CA LEU A 212 8.43 6.97 1.35
C LEU A 212 8.75 7.43 2.78
N GLY A 213 9.55 8.48 2.89
CA GLY A 213 9.84 9.16 4.15
C GLY A 213 8.77 10.20 4.45
N LEU A 214 8.09 10.04 5.59
CA LEU A 214 6.96 10.89 5.98
C LEU A 214 7.26 11.78 7.20
N SER A 215 8.54 11.93 7.56
CA SER A 215 8.95 12.82 8.63
C SER A 215 8.86 14.28 8.16
N GLY A 216 8.00 15.06 8.81
CA GLY A 216 7.74 16.44 8.42
C GLY A 216 6.69 16.61 7.31
N THR A 217 6.27 15.55 6.66
CA THR A 217 5.20 15.59 5.66
C THR A 217 3.86 15.39 6.35
N THR A 218 3.07 16.45 6.45
CA THR A 218 1.84 16.44 7.27
C THR A 218 0.55 16.57 6.47
N GLU A 219 0.63 16.98 5.21
CA GLU A 219 -0.52 17.30 4.38
C GLU A 219 -0.79 16.20 3.35
N TYR A 220 -2.06 16.08 2.95
CA TYR A 220 -2.50 15.13 1.94
C TYR A 220 -1.74 15.37 0.61
N ALA A 221 -1.76 16.60 0.12
CA ALA A 221 -1.14 16.97 -1.14
C ALA A 221 0.36 16.65 -1.18
N SER A 222 1.07 16.88 -0.08
CA SER A 222 2.50 16.59 0.01
C SER A 222 2.80 15.09 -0.06
N ILE A 223 2.02 14.24 0.65
CA ILE A 223 2.18 12.77 0.59
C ILE A 223 1.79 12.26 -0.80
N TYR A 224 0.73 12.80 -1.37
CA TYR A 224 0.26 12.45 -2.71
C TYR A 224 1.34 12.77 -3.75
N SER A 225 1.88 14.00 -3.73
CA SER A 225 2.90 14.46 -4.65
C SER A 225 4.18 13.63 -4.58
N VAL A 226 4.73 13.39 -3.38
CA VAL A 226 5.93 12.56 -3.23
C VAL A 226 5.69 11.12 -3.68
N THR A 227 4.50 10.60 -3.48
CA THR A 227 4.15 9.25 -3.99
C THR A 227 4.15 9.22 -5.51
N CYS A 228 3.59 10.22 -6.17
CA CYS A 228 3.60 10.33 -7.63
C CYS A 228 5.02 10.52 -8.17
N HIS A 229 5.87 11.30 -7.48
CA HIS A 229 7.29 11.47 -7.84
C HIS A 229 8.04 10.13 -7.85
N GLU A 230 7.94 9.35 -6.78
CA GLU A 230 8.60 8.05 -6.72
C GLU A 230 8.01 7.03 -7.75
N LEU A 231 6.73 7.14 -8.06
CA LEU A 231 6.10 6.34 -9.13
C LEU A 231 6.55 6.76 -10.52
N ALA A 232 6.88 8.04 -10.73
CA ALA A 232 7.48 8.50 -11.99
C ALA A 232 8.85 7.85 -12.22
N HIS A 233 9.66 7.70 -11.18
CA HIS A 233 10.89 6.90 -11.26
C HIS A 233 10.61 5.44 -11.61
N ALA A 234 9.53 4.85 -11.07
CA ALA A 234 9.13 3.48 -11.40
C ALA A 234 8.68 3.34 -12.87
N SER A 235 8.00 4.34 -13.41
CA SER A 235 7.64 4.43 -14.83
C SER A 235 8.88 4.60 -15.70
N HIS A 236 9.78 5.49 -15.32
CA HIS A 236 11.05 5.69 -16.01
C HIS A 236 11.87 4.39 -16.06
N PHE A 237 12.00 3.69 -14.93
CA PHE A 237 12.65 2.37 -14.91
C PHE A 237 11.98 1.39 -15.87
N ALA A 238 10.65 1.36 -15.92
CA ALA A 238 9.92 0.47 -16.83
C ALA A 238 10.17 0.80 -18.30
N GLN A 239 10.37 2.08 -18.62
CA GLN A 239 10.57 2.58 -19.98
C GLN A 239 12.00 2.38 -20.48
N VAL A 240 13.01 2.73 -19.68
CA VAL A 240 14.42 2.70 -20.09
C VAL A 240 15.11 1.38 -19.81
N GLY A 241 14.56 0.58 -18.90
CA GLY A 241 15.05 -0.74 -18.52
C GLY A 241 16.26 -0.71 -17.58
N LYS A 242 16.65 -1.94 -17.16
CA LYS A 242 17.67 -2.16 -16.13
C LYS A 242 19.05 -1.60 -16.52
N SER A 243 19.47 -1.77 -17.75
CA SER A 243 20.82 -1.38 -18.18
C SER A 243 21.06 0.13 -18.08
N TYR A 244 20.06 0.93 -18.43
CA TYR A 244 20.12 2.37 -18.26
C TYR A 244 20.11 2.76 -16.78
N TRP A 245 19.20 2.16 -16.03
CA TRP A 245 19.03 2.42 -14.60
C TRP A 245 20.28 2.08 -13.78
N ASP A 246 20.98 0.99 -14.12
CA ASP A 246 22.22 0.62 -13.47
C ASP A 246 23.32 1.68 -13.67
N LYS A 247 23.45 2.22 -14.90
CA LYS A 247 24.40 3.30 -15.21
C LYS A 247 24.08 4.57 -14.43
N TYR A 248 22.79 4.90 -14.35
CA TYR A 248 22.32 6.04 -13.59
C TYR A 248 22.64 5.90 -12.09
N ILE A 249 22.34 4.76 -11.48
CA ILE A 249 22.66 4.50 -10.07
C ILE A 249 24.17 4.53 -9.83
N GLU A 250 24.96 3.96 -10.73
CA GLU A 250 26.42 3.99 -10.66
C GLU A 250 26.95 5.43 -10.68
N PHE A 251 26.40 6.26 -11.56
CA PHE A 251 26.74 7.68 -11.64
C PHE A 251 26.39 8.42 -10.35
N ILE A 252 25.19 8.27 -9.81
CA ILE A 252 24.76 8.86 -8.54
C ILE A 252 25.72 8.45 -7.40
N MET A 253 26.02 7.16 -7.28
CA MET A 253 26.87 6.65 -6.22
C MET A 253 28.28 7.24 -6.30
N LYS A 254 28.86 7.30 -7.50
CA LYS A 254 30.19 7.91 -7.74
C LYS A 254 30.20 9.40 -7.36
N SER A 255 29.19 10.15 -7.78
CA SER A 255 29.04 11.58 -7.48
C SER A 255 28.85 11.81 -5.99
N TYR A 256 28.02 11.02 -5.33
CA TYR A 256 27.78 11.12 -3.90
C TYR A 256 29.05 10.85 -3.08
N VAL A 257 29.82 9.82 -3.43
CA VAL A 257 31.09 9.51 -2.79
C VAL A 257 32.14 10.62 -3.05
N ALA A 258 32.27 11.06 -4.30
CA ALA A 258 33.22 12.09 -4.69
C ALA A 258 32.98 13.44 -4.02
N THR A 259 31.72 13.77 -3.72
CA THR A 259 31.34 15.04 -3.09
C THR A 259 31.19 14.95 -1.56
N GLY A 260 31.51 13.80 -0.96
CA GLY A 260 31.34 13.58 0.47
C GLY A 260 29.89 13.67 0.93
N GLY A 261 28.97 13.19 0.12
CA GLY A 261 27.53 13.14 0.41
C GLY A 261 26.77 14.45 0.15
N LYS A 262 27.34 15.38 -0.64
CA LYS A 262 26.73 16.70 -0.86
C LYS A 262 25.81 16.78 -2.08
N THR A 263 26.07 15.99 -3.11
CA THR A 263 25.28 16.02 -4.36
C THR A 263 25.24 14.66 -5.04
N TYR A 264 24.19 14.40 -5.80
CA TYR A 264 24.01 13.22 -6.65
C TYR A 264 24.58 13.39 -8.06
N GLY A 265 25.19 14.50 -8.36
CA GLY A 265 25.77 14.87 -9.62
C GLY A 265 25.64 16.37 -9.85
N ASP A 266 26.46 16.94 -10.76
CA ASP A 266 26.23 18.31 -11.19
C ASP A 266 25.28 18.34 -12.39
N GLY A 267 24.60 19.47 -12.59
CA GLY A 267 23.60 19.64 -13.64
C GLY A 267 24.16 19.59 -15.08
N THR A 268 25.46 19.33 -15.26
CA THR A 268 26.11 19.18 -16.57
C THR A 268 26.10 17.75 -17.09
N GLU A 269 25.81 16.77 -16.19
CA GLU A 269 25.75 15.37 -16.58
C GLU A 269 24.35 14.99 -17.09
N PRO A 270 24.21 14.59 -18.38
CA PRO A 270 22.91 14.28 -18.97
C PRO A 270 22.11 13.23 -18.22
N LEU A 271 22.79 12.21 -17.63
CA LEU A 271 22.15 11.14 -16.88
C LEU A 271 21.48 11.64 -15.61
N ALA A 272 22.05 12.62 -14.91
CA ALA A 272 21.43 13.20 -13.70
C ALA A 272 20.20 14.03 -14.06
N GLY A 273 20.26 14.84 -15.11
CA GLY A 273 19.16 15.70 -15.54
C GLY A 273 17.91 14.95 -16.02
N TYR A 274 18.09 13.77 -16.61
CA TYR A 274 16.96 12.99 -17.16
C TYR A 274 16.23 12.12 -16.13
N CYS A 275 16.74 11.99 -14.93
CA CYS A 275 16.18 11.06 -13.96
C CYS A 275 15.54 11.73 -12.74
N GLU A 276 15.75 13.04 -12.56
CA GLU A 276 15.19 13.82 -11.45
C GLU A 276 14.02 14.74 -11.88
N VAL A 277 13.54 14.64 -13.12
CA VAL A 277 12.45 15.45 -13.66
C VAL A 277 11.10 14.86 -13.37
#